data_15975fc4567054176ed155ede42ac23a
#
_entry.id   15975fc4567054176ed155ede42ac23a
#
_cell.length_a   1.000
_cell.length_b   1.000
_cell.length_c   1.000
_cell.angle_alpha   90.00
_cell.angle_beta   90.00
_cell.angle_gamma   90.00
#
_symmetry.space_group_name_H-M   'P 1'
#
loop_
_entity.id
_entity.type
_entity.pdbx_description
1 polymer ?
#
loop_
_entity_poly.entity_id
_entity_poly.type
_entity_poly.pdbx_seq_one_letter_code
_entity_poly.pdbx_strand_id
1 'polypeptide(L)'
;MKKLIKTSISLFAVFALMITFSLQQVTAAEKIRWKVQSTFNTGWPALGDPVARLSDTLDRATDGRIKLKVYEPGKILPPLEISPSISKGDLPAAYNYMAYDQGRIPAAVLFAAVPFGMEP
;
A
#
# COMPACT_ATOMS: atom_id res chain seq x y z
N MET A 1 -19.91 -5.20 -59.42
CA MET A 1 -19.03 -6.02 -58.56
C MET A 1 -17.86 -5.25 -57.95
N LYS A 2 -17.02 -4.50 -58.70
CA LYS A 2 -15.84 -3.79 -58.18
C LYS A 2 -16.15 -2.70 -57.09
N LYS A 3 -17.30 -2.01 -57.17
CA LYS A 3 -17.71 -1.01 -56.14
C LYS A 3 -18.08 -1.63 -54.79
N LEU A 4 -18.81 -2.75 -54.80
CA LEU A 4 -19.22 -3.46 -53.59
C LEU A 4 -18.04 -4.03 -52.79
N ILE A 5 -17.01 -4.53 -53.51
CA ILE A 5 -15.78 -5.04 -52.87
C ILE A 5 -14.99 -3.91 -52.21
N LYS A 6 -14.88 -2.73 -52.82
CA LYS A 6 -14.19 -1.58 -52.24
C LYS A 6 -14.88 -1.08 -50.96
N THR A 7 -16.20 -1.04 -50.91
CA THR A 7 -16.98 -0.60 -49.75
C THR A 7 -16.84 -1.60 -48.60
N SER A 8 -16.83 -2.92 -48.90
CA SER A 8 -16.65 -3.95 -47.88
C SER A 8 -15.24 -3.90 -47.25
N ILE A 9 -14.21 -3.69 -48.03
CA ILE A 9 -12.81 -3.56 -47.54
C ILE A 9 -12.66 -2.32 -46.69
N SER A 10 -13.28 -1.20 -47.05
CA SER A 10 -13.23 0.05 -46.28
C SER A 10 -13.94 -0.12 -44.92
N LEU A 11 -15.07 -0.81 -44.88
CA LEU A 11 -15.83 -1.06 -43.63
C LEU A 11 -15.02 -1.96 -42.67
N PHE A 12 -14.34 -2.96 -43.22
CA PHE A 12 -13.51 -3.87 -42.41
C PHE A 12 -12.26 -3.16 -41.86
N ALA A 13 -11.65 -2.26 -42.62
CA ALA A 13 -10.51 -1.46 -42.15
C ALA A 13 -10.90 -0.50 -41.01
N VAL A 14 -12.06 0.14 -41.11
CA VAL A 14 -12.58 1.02 -40.04
C VAL A 14 -12.89 0.22 -38.77
N PHE A 15 -13.48 -0.98 -38.90
CA PHE A 15 -13.78 -1.85 -37.77
C PHE A 15 -12.51 -2.37 -37.07
N ALA A 16 -11.50 -2.74 -37.85
CA ALA A 16 -10.18 -3.13 -37.32
C ALA A 16 -9.48 -1.97 -36.59
N LEU A 17 -9.60 -0.74 -37.09
CA LEU A 17 -9.03 0.45 -36.45
C LEU A 17 -9.72 0.78 -35.12
N MET A 18 -11.01 0.57 -35.01
CA MET A 18 -11.75 0.77 -33.76
C MET A 18 -11.36 -0.25 -32.68
N ILE A 19 -11.08 -1.49 -33.05
CA ILE A 19 -10.65 -2.53 -32.09
C ILE A 19 -9.26 -2.21 -31.54
N THR A 20 -8.33 -1.71 -32.36
CA THR A 20 -6.99 -1.34 -31.91
C THR A 20 -6.98 -0.13 -30.97
N PHE A 21 -7.92 0.80 -31.13
CA PHE A 21 -8.04 1.96 -30.25
C PHE A 21 -8.60 1.60 -28.85
N SER A 22 -9.44 0.57 -28.76
CA SER A 22 -10.03 0.11 -27.49
C SER A 22 -9.02 -0.61 -26.57
N LEU A 23 -7.90 -1.10 -27.11
CA LEU A 23 -6.89 -1.85 -26.37
C LEU A 23 -5.85 -0.94 -25.67
N GLN A 24 -5.87 0.37 -25.89
CA GLN A 24 -4.87 1.29 -25.35
C GLN A 24 -5.22 1.88 -23.99
N GLN A 25 -6.37 1.56 -23.40
CA GLN A 25 -6.75 2.04 -22.07
C GLN A 25 -6.35 1.05 -20.95
N VAL A 26 -5.20 0.41 -21.06
CA VAL A 26 -4.56 -0.12 -19.85
C VAL A 26 -3.96 1.06 -19.10
N THR A 27 -4.76 1.72 -18.30
CA THR A 27 -4.30 2.75 -17.37
C THR A 27 -3.18 2.13 -16.54
N ALA A 28 -1.97 2.59 -16.71
CA ALA A 28 -0.85 2.16 -15.88
C ALA A 28 -1.25 2.41 -14.43
N ALA A 29 -1.50 1.34 -13.67
CA ALA A 29 -1.94 1.46 -12.28
C ALA A 29 -0.92 2.28 -11.50
N GLU A 30 -1.40 3.31 -10.81
CA GLU A 30 -0.56 4.26 -10.07
C GLU A 30 0.36 3.52 -9.10
N LYS A 31 1.65 3.88 -9.11
CA LYS A 31 2.64 3.31 -8.20
C LYS A 31 2.61 4.03 -6.87
N ILE A 32 2.28 3.29 -5.83
CA ILE A 32 2.22 3.78 -4.45
C ILE A 32 3.58 3.54 -3.78
N ARG A 33 4.16 4.59 -3.22
CA ARG A 33 5.44 4.59 -2.50
C ARG A 33 5.25 5.22 -1.14
N TRP A 34 5.01 4.42 -0.09
CA TRP A 34 4.81 4.94 1.25
C TRP A 34 6.08 4.82 2.10
N LYS A 35 6.34 5.89 2.85
CA LYS A 35 7.30 5.85 3.95
C LYS A 35 6.57 5.36 5.18
N VAL A 36 7.05 4.28 5.78
CA VAL A 36 6.46 3.67 6.98
C VAL A 36 7.46 3.77 8.12
N GLN A 37 7.14 4.54 9.14
CA GLN A 37 7.93 4.57 10.36
C GLN A 37 7.55 3.38 11.23
N SER A 38 8.53 2.55 11.61
CA SER A 38 8.35 1.51 12.60
C SER A 38 8.71 2.01 14.00
N THR A 39 7.96 1.57 14.99
CA THR A 39 8.28 1.76 16.41
C THR A 39 9.28 0.73 16.90
N PHE A 40 9.33 -0.44 16.25
CA PHE A 40 10.22 -1.53 16.59
C PHE A 40 11.32 -1.69 15.53
N ASN A 41 12.50 -2.12 15.96
CA ASN A 41 13.57 -2.50 15.06
C ASN A 41 13.12 -3.68 14.20
N THR A 42 13.28 -3.56 12.87
CA THR A 42 12.80 -4.57 11.90
C THR A 42 13.44 -5.94 12.07
N GLY A 43 14.60 -6.02 12.71
CA GLY A 43 15.28 -7.27 13.06
C GLY A 43 14.72 -7.98 14.31
N TRP A 44 13.79 -7.37 15.04
CA TRP A 44 13.23 -8.01 16.23
C TRP A 44 12.13 -9.01 15.84
N PRO A 45 12.32 -10.30 16.20
CA PRO A 45 11.31 -11.33 15.94
C PRO A 45 9.96 -10.95 16.57
N ALA A 46 8.88 -11.26 15.89
CA ALA A 46 7.49 -11.03 16.27
C ALA A 46 7.06 -9.57 16.45
N LEU A 47 7.96 -8.63 16.75
CA LEU A 47 7.62 -7.22 16.96
C LEU A 47 7.95 -6.35 15.75
N GLY A 48 9.10 -6.52 15.12
CA GLY A 48 9.56 -5.67 14.03
C GLY A 48 9.58 -6.37 12.68
N ASP A 49 9.87 -7.66 12.62
CA ASP A 49 9.90 -8.41 11.37
C ASP A 49 8.56 -8.49 10.62
N PRO A 50 7.37 -8.45 11.27
CA PRO A 50 6.11 -8.47 10.54
C PRO A 50 5.94 -7.32 9.56
N VAL A 51 6.39 -6.12 9.88
CA VAL A 51 6.30 -4.97 8.97
C VAL A 51 7.23 -5.12 7.77
N ALA A 52 8.41 -5.70 7.95
CA ALA A 52 9.33 -6.00 6.86
C ALA A 52 8.71 -7.06 5.91
N ARG A 53 8.17 -8.14 6.47
CA ARG A 53 7.46 -9.18 5.70
C ARG A 53 6.24 -8.63 4.97
N LEU A 54 5.49 -7.73 5.59
CA LEU A 54 4.34 -7.06 4.95
C LEU A 54 4.81 -6.26 3.74
N SER A 55 5.91 -5.51 3.87
CA SER A 55 6.49 -4.75 2.76
C SER A 55 6.84 -5.66 1.58
N ASP A 56 7.53 -6.77 1.82
CA ASP A 56 7.92 -7.72 0.80
C ASP A 56 6.72 -8.43 0.17
N THR A 57 5.71 -8.73 0.98
CA THR A 57 4.49 -9.39 0.51
C THR A 57 3.70 -8.46 -0.41
N LEU A 58 3.55 -7.20 -0.04
CA LEU A 58 2.85 -6.20 -0.87
C LEU A 58 3.60 -5.92 -2.18
N ASP A 59 4.92 -5.81 -2.14
CA ASP A 59 5.72 -5.62 -3.35
C ASP A 59 5.51 -6.79 -4.34
N ARG A 60 5.57 -8.02 -3.86
CA ARG A 60 5.35 -9.23 -4.67
C ARG A 60 3.90 -9.37 -5.14
N ALA A 61 2.93 -9.18 -4.24
CA ALA A 61 1.51 -9.36 -4.56
C ALA A 61 0.97 -8.31 -5.55
N THR A 62 1.66 -7.18 -5.67
CA THR A 62 1.24 -6.07 -6.54
C THR A 62 2.17 -5.83 -7.71
N ASP A 63 3.11 -6.74 -8.00
CA ASP A 63 4.13 -6.58 -9.05
C ASP A 63 4.86 -5.23 -8.95
N GLY A 64 5.26 -4.85 -7.73
CA GLY A 64 5.98 -3.62 -7.45
C GLY A 64 5.14 -2.34 -7.54
N ARG A 65 3.81 -2.44 -7.64
CA ARG A 65 2.93 -1.26 -7.63
C ARG A 65 2.85 -0.59 -6.27
N ILE A 66 2.82 -1.38 -5.18
CA ILE A 66 2.81 -0.88 -3.81
C ILE A 66 4.14 -1.22 -3.16
N LYS A 67 4.90 -0.19 -2.79
CA LYS A 67 6.15 -0.34 -2.03
C LYS A 67 6.09 0.42 -0.73
N LEU A 68 6.36 -0.27 0.36
CA LEU A 68 6.55 0.32 1.66
C LEU A 68 8.05 0.48 1.92
N LYS A 69 8.49 1.70 2.15
CA LYS A 69 9.85 1.95 2.64
C LYS A 69 9.78 2.04 4.16
N VAL A 70 10.14 0.94 4.83
CA VAL A 70 10.15 0.87 6.28
C VAL A 70 11.39 1.57 6.82
N TYR A 71 11.19 2.41 7.83
CA TYR A 71 12.24 3.13 8.55
C TYR A 71 12.31 2.64 9.99
N GLU A 72 13.52 2.45 10.46
CA GLU A 72 13.84 2.06 11.84
C GLU A 72 13.37 3.11 12.85
N PRO A 73 13.17 2.73 14.11
CA PRO A 73 12.75 3.64 15.18
C PRO A 73 13.58 4.93 15.23
N GLY A 74 12.91 6.07 15.35
CA GLY A 74 13.54 7.39 15.46
C GLY A 74 14.19 7.93 14.17
N LYS A 75 14.08 7.26 13.04
CA LYS A 75 14.69 7.73 11.77
C LYS A 75 13.92 8.88 11.11
N ILE A 76 12.62 8.94 11.29
CA ILE A 76 11.79 10.05 10.81
C ILE A 76 11.32 10.86 12.01
N LEU A 77 10.70 10.20 12.99
CA LEU A 77 10.07 10.79 14.17
C LEU A 77 10.38 9.97 15.42
N PRO A 78 10.36 10.58 16.63
CA PRO A 78 10.32 9.85 17.87
C PRO A 78 9.07 8.95 17.97
N PRO A 79 9.13 7.79 18.64
CA PRO A 79 8.02 6.84 18.69
C PRO A 79 6.68 7.41 19.17
N LEU A 80 6.70 8.30 20.16
CA LEU A 80 5.48 8.91 20.71
C LEU A 80 4.85 9.98 19.79
N GLU A 81 5.57 10.44 18.77
CA GLU A 81 5.07 11.42 17.80
C GLU A 81 4.48 10.77 16.53
N ILE A 82 4.61 9.46 16.39
CA ILE A 82 4.16 8.73 15.20
C ILE A 82 2.65 8.89 14.99
N SER A 83 1.84 8.56 15.99
CA SER A 83 0.38 8.64 15.89
C SER A 83 -0.15 10.06 15.68
N PRO A 84 0.37 11.10 16.40
CA PRO A 84 0.05 12.49 16.08
C PRO A 84 0.34 12.88 14.64
N SER A 85 1.48 12.45 14.10
CA SER A 85 1.89 12.79 12.73
C SER A 85 1.02 12.12 11.66
N ILE A 86 0.58 10.89 11.88
CA ILE A 86 -0.40 10.23 11.01
C ILE A 86 -1.73 10.97 11.03
N SER A 87 -2.20 11.34 12.22
CA SER A 87 -3.47 12.07 12.37
C SER A 87 -3.48 13.43 11.67
N LYS A 88 -2.31 14.05 11.51
CA LYS A 88 -2.13 15.31 10.77
C LYS A 88 -1.89 15.10 9.27
N GLY A 89 -1.60 13.88 8.84
CA GLY A 89 -1.24 13.60 7.45
C GLY A 89 0.23 13.82 7.11
N ASP A 90 1.09 14.11 8.09
CA ASP A 90 2.53 14.34 7.88
C ASP A 90 3.26 13.03 7.50
N LEU A 91 2.73 11.90 7.93
CA LEU A 91 3.24 10.57 7.65
C LEU A 91 2.12 9.70 7.05
N PRO A 92 2.33 9.08 5.88
CA PRO A 92 1.28 8.32 5.20
C PRO A 92 0.93 6.99 5.89
N ALA A 93 1.88 6.37 6.60
CA ALA A 93 1.67 5.12 7.30
C ALA A 93 2.72 4.90 8.38
N ALA A 94 2.38 4.11 9.41
CA ALA A 94 3.32 3.66 10.42
C ALA A 94 2.95 2.27 10.93
N TYR A 95 3.95 1.62 11.50
CA TYR A 95 3.80 0.41 12.28
C TYR A 95 4.05 0.77 13.74
N ASN A 96 2.98 0.91 14.52
CA ASN A 96 3.03 1.42 15.88
C ASN A 96 2.39 0.48 16.89
N TYR A 97 2.77 0.63 18.16
CA TYR A 97 2.18 -0.12 19.27
C TYR A 97 1.09 0.73 19.95
N MET A 98 -0.12 0.19 20.02
CA MET A 98 -1.30 0.91 20.52
C MET A 98 -1.12 1.47 21.94
N ALA A 99 -0.34 0.81 22.81
CA ALA A 99 -0.16 1.28 24.18
C ALA A 99 0.56 2.64 24.26
N TYR A 100 1.31 3.05 23.23
CA TYR A 100 1.93 4.38 23.22
C TYR A 100 0.92 5.52 23.09
N ASP A 101 -0.30 5.21 22.66
CA ASP A 101 -1.38 6.16 22.54
C ASP A 101 -2.24 6.31 23.82
N GLN A 102 -1.90 5.62 24.91
CA GLN A 102 -2.70 5.63 26.16
C GLN A 102 -2.95 7.02 26.73
N GLY A 103 -2.01 7.95 26.59
CA GLY A 103 -2.17 9.33 27.03
C GLY A 103 -3.18 10.14 26.23
N ARG A 104 -3.51 9.70 25.01
CA ARG A 104 -4.49 10.33 24.11
C ARG A 104 -5.79 9.53 24.02
N ILE A 105 -5.66 8.22 24.04
CA ILE A 105 -6.76 7.25 23.91
C ILE A 105 -6.61 6.24 25.05
N PRO A 106 -7.18 6.49 26.25
CA PRO A 106 -7.01 5.60 27.39
C PRO A 106 -7.41 4.14 27.12
N ALA A 107 -8.42 3.93 26.27
CA ALA A 107 -8.85 2.59 25.86
C ALA A 107 -7.82 1.84 24.98
N ALA A 108 -6.80 2.50 24.42
CA ALA A 108 -5.80 1.88 23.56
C ALA A 108 -5.04 0.74 24.25
N VAL A 109 -4.86 0.84 25.58
CA VAL A 109 -4.20 -0.20 26.40
C VAL A 109 -4.95 -1.52 26.35
N LEU A 110 -6.27 -1.50 26.27
CA LEU A 110 -7.11 -2.70 26.24
C LEU A 110 -6.89 -3.52 24.95
N PHE A 111 -6.39 -2.90 23.89
CA PHE A 111 -6.08 -3.54 22.61
C PHE A 111 -4.59 -3.85 22.42
N ALA A 112 -3.74 -3.37 23.32
CA ALA A 112 -2.30 -3.51 23.20
C ALA A 112 -1.76 -4.73 23.97
N ALA A 113 -2.26 -4.98 25.17
CA ALA A 113 -1.86 -6.08 26.00
C ALA A 113 -2.99 -6.43 26.96
N VAL A 114 -3.77 -7.45 26.63
CA VAL A 114 -4.80 -7.99 27.52
C VAL A 114 -4.20 -9.16 28.27
N PRO A 115 -3.94 -9.04 29.58
CA PRO A 115 -3.52 -10.19 30.38
C PRO A 115 -4.58 -11.30 30.25
N PHE A 116 -4.15 -12.52 30.02
CA PHE A 116 -5.01 -13.68 29.81
C PHE A 116 -6.01 -13.56 28.66
N GLY A 117 -5.69 -12.73 27.64
CA GLY A 117 -6.42 -12.70 26.37
C GLY A 117 -6.34 -14.03 25.63
N MET A 118 -7.24 -14.20 24.65
CA MET A 118 -7.20 -15.40 23.79
C MET A 118 -5.83 -15.53 23.12
N GLU A 119 -5.26 -16.72 23.18
CA GLU A 119 -4.10 -17.07 22.39
C GLU A 119 -4.47 -17.06 20.89
N PRO A 120 -3.57 -16.65 20.01
CA PRO A 120 -3.81 -16.62 18.56
C PRO A 120 -4.00 -17.99 17.97
#